data_f39945aa8d4a5b5a4fa2cd6019175338
#
_entry.id   f39945aa8d4a5b5a4fa2cd6019175338
#
_cell.length_a   1.000
_cell.length_b   1.000
_cell.length_c   1.000
_cell.angle_alpha   90.00
_cell.angle_beta   90.00
_cell.angle_gamma   90.00
#
_symmetry.space_group_name_H-M   'P 1'
#
loop_
_entity.id
_entity.type
_entity.pdbx_description
1 polymer ?
#
loop_
_entity_poly.entity_id
_entity_poly.type
_entity_poly.pdbx_seq_one_letter_code
_entity_poly.pdbx_strand_id
1 'polypeptide(L)'
;MTTLIYKEKKYKLPFEINSHSVAMVKRTNGLSGESIELPGFAASVYDYTMYKTMEMEQLDKATKQQPGFSDNQDGWQVVRNGINFFRKYFAKEYMDLLD
;
A
#
# COMPACT_ATOMS: atom_id res chain seq x y z
N MET A 1 -14.32 5.08 6.69
CA MET A 1 -13.24 4.08 6.54
C MET A 1 -13.66 2.76 7.14
N THR A 2 -13.27 1.67 6.52
CA THR A 2 -13.65 0.34 6.94
C THR A 2 -12.67 -0.19 7.99
N THR A 3 -13.19 -0.84 9.01
CA THR A 3 -12.36 -1.49 10.02
C THR A 3 -12.51 -3.01 9.87
N LEU A 4 -11.39 -3.71 9.94
CA LEU A 4 -11.36 -5.16 9.79
C LEU A 4 -10.75 -5.77 11.05
N ILE A 5 -11.31 -6.90 11.52
CA ILE A 5 -10.79 -7.60 12.68
C ILE A 5 -10.05 -8.85 12.21
N TYR A 6 -8.78 -8.98 12.65
CA TYR A 6 -7.92 -10.10 12.31
C TYR A 6 -7.05 -10.44 13.51
N LYS A 7 -7.08 -11.69 13.94
CA LYS A 7 -6.35 -12.18 15.14
C LYS A 7 -6.64 -11.31 16.37
N GLU A 8 -7.92 -11.01 16.59
CA GLU A 8 -8.40 -10.22 17.72
C GLU A 8 -7.90 -8.78 17.75
N LYS A 9 -7.35 -8.28 16.63
CA LYS A 9 -6.87 -6.92 16.51
C LYS A 9 -7.66 -6.18 15.44
N LYS A 10 -7.96 -4.92 15.70
CA LYS A 10 -8.67 -4.07 14.74
C LYS A 10 -7.68 -3.40 13.81
N TYR A 11 -7.94 -3.49 12.50
CA TYR A 11 -7.14 -2.85 11.46
C TYR A 11 -8.00 -1.82 10.75
N LYS A 12 -7.58 -0.58 10.78
CA LYS A 12 -8.29 0.50 10.12
C LYS A 12 -7.75 0.61 8.69
N LEU A 13 -8.58 0.26 7.72
CA LEU A 13 -8.17 0.24 6.32
C LEU A 13 -8.04 1.69 5.80
N PRO A 14 -6.99 1.97 5.01
CA PRO A 14 -6.74 3.33 4.52
C PRO A 14 -7.67 3.75 3.38
N PHE A 15 -8.27 2.78 2.69
CA PHE A 15 -9.18 2.99 1.56
C PHE A 15 -9.90 1.68 1.28
N GLU A 16 -10.82 1.69 0.31
CA GLU A 16 -11.50 0.46 -0.10
C GLU A 16 -10.54 -0.46 -0.84
N ILE A 17 -10.65 -1.76 -0.54
CA ILE A 17 -9.80 -2.78 -1.13
C ILE A 17 -10.66 -3.87 -1.77
N ASN A 18 -10.05 -4.59 -2.72
CA ASN A 18 -10.76 -5.62 -3.48
C ASN A 18 -10.99 -6.90 -2.70
N SER A 19 -10.15 -7.19 -1.72
CA SER A 19 -10.25 -8.44 -0.95
C SER A 19 -10.09 -8.18 0.53
N HIS A 20 -11.01 -8.68 1.33
CA HIS A 20 -10.96 -8.64 2.78
C HIS A 20 -10.54 -10.00 3.36
N SER A 21 -9.96 -10.86 2.53
CA SER A 21 -9.52 -12.19 2.93
C SER A 21 -8.44 -12.12 4.01
N VAL A 22 -8.48 -13.05 4.95
CA VAL A 22 -7.43 -13.21 5.96
C VAL A 22 -6.48 -14.35 5.60
N ALA A 23 -6.70 -15.04 4.49
CA ALA A 23 -5.80 -16.07 4.00
C ALA A 23 -4.47 -15.45 3.61
N MET A 24 -3.38 -16.12 3.96
CA MET A 24 -2.03 -15.61 3.67
C MET A 24 -1.73 -15.71 2.19
N VAL A 25 -1.16 -14.64 1.65
CA VAL A 25 -0.69 -14.59 0.25
C VAL A 25 0.74 -14.05 0.22
N LYS A 26 1.46 -14.42 -0.83
CA LYS A 26 2.87 -14.05 -0.96
C LYS A 26 3.01 -12.81 -1.82
N ARG A 27 3.90 -11.91 -1.40
CA ARG A 27 4.29 -10.74 -2.20
C ARG A 27 5.80 -10.63 -2.20
N THR A 28 6.35 -10.16 -3.31
CA THR A 28 7.80 -10.10 -3.53
C THR A 28 8.22 -8.67 -3.80
N ASN A 29 9.30 -8.22 -3.14
CA ASN A 29 9.91 -6.94 -3.42
C ASN A 29 10.65 -7.04 -4.75
N GLY A 30 10.28 -6.19 -5.70
CA GLY A 30 10.87 -6.21 -7.04
C GLY A 30 12.32 -5.81 -7.10
N LEU A 31 12.83 -5.13 -6.07
CA LEU A 31 14.23 -4.68 -6.02
C LEU A 31 15.14 -5.70 -5.35
N SER A 32 14.73 -6.24 -4.22
CA SER A 32 15.56 -7.16 -3.43
C SER A 32 15.32 -8.62 -3.77
N GLY A 33 14.19 -8.95 -4.36
CA GLY A 33 13.78 -10.32 -4.59
C GLY A 33 13.25 -11.03 -3.35
N GLU A 34 13.23 -10.37 -2.20
CA GLU A 34 12.71 -10.96 -0.98
C GLU A 34 11.19 -11.09 -1.03
N SER A 35 10.70 -12.20 -0.49
CA SER A 35 9.27 -12.47 -0.43
C SER A 35 8.82 -12.55 1.00
N ILE A 36 7.60 -12.06 1.26
CA ILE A 36 6.96 -12.20 2.57
C ILE A 36 5.51 -12.61 2.38
N GLU A 37 4.92 -13.11 3.44
CA GLU A 37 3.51 -13.47 3.45
C GLU A 37 2.71 -12.42 4.20
N LEU A 38 1.55 -12.05 3.63
CA LEU A 38 0.63 -11.08 4.20
C LEU A 38 -0.77 -11.65 4.16
N PRO A 39 -1.64 -11.29 5.13
CA PRO A 39 -3.07 -11.58 4.96
C PRO A 39 -3.58 -10.92 3.68
N GLY A 40 -4.57 -11.54 3.04
CA GLY A 40 -5.09 -11.05 1.77
C GLY A 40 -5.50 -9.58 1.79
N PHE A 41 -6.11 -9.12 2.88
CA PHE A 41 -6.50 -7.71 2.97
C PHE A 41 -5.28 -6.78 2.97
N ALA A 42 -4.20 -7.17 3.63
CA ALA A 42 -2.96 -6.37 3.63
C ALA A 42 -2.28 -6.40 2.27
N ALA A 43 -2.29 -7.56 1.59
CA ALA A 43 -1.78 -7.67 0.24
C ALA A 43 -2.57 -6.79 -0.72
N SER A 44 -3.89 -6.67 -0.53
CA SER A 44 -4.72 -5.77 -1.35
C SER A 44 -4.35 -4.31 -1.13
N VAL A 45 -4.08 -3.91 0.11
CA VAL A 45 -3.58 -2.56 0.40
C VAL A 45 -2.24 -2.32 -0.30
N TYR A 46 -1.34 -3.29 -0.21
CA TYR A 46 -0.04 -3.20 -0.87
C TYR A 46 -0.18 -3.04 -2.39
N ASP A 47 -0.98 -3.90 -3.01
CA ASP A 47 -1.16 -3.89 -4.46
C ASP A 47 -1.74 -2.55 -4.92
N TYR A 48 -2.75 -2.03 -4.23
CA TYR A 48 -3.35 -0.76 -4.61
C TYR A 48 -2.39 0.41 -4.38
N THR A 49 -1.62 0.38 -3.30
CA THR A 49 -0.62 1.41 -3.01
C THR A 49 0.45 1.45 -4.11
N MET A 50 0.94 0.28 -4.54
CA MET A 50 1.93 0.21 -5.61
C MET A 50 1.36 0.66 -6.94
N TYR A 51 0.14 0.24 -7.26
CA TYR A 51 -0.54 0.67 -8.48
C TYR A 51 -0.69 2.19 -8.50
N LYS A 52 -1.16 2.76 -7.39
CA LYS A 52 -1.38 4.21 -7.30
C LYS A 52 -0.07 4.98 -7.37
N THR A 53 0.99 4.45 -6.77
CA THR A 53 2.32 5.05 -6.86
C THR A 53 2.77 5.16 -8.30
N MET A 54 2.66 4.07 -9.07
CA MET A 54 3.05 4.06 -10.47
C MET A 54 2.19 5.04 -11.29
N GLU A 55 0.89 5.05 -11.04
CA GLU A 55 -0.02 5.95 -11.74
C GLU A 55 0.35 7.41 -11.49
N MET A 56 0.62 7.77 -10.23
CA MET A 56 0.96 9.15 -9.89
C MET A 56 2.33 9.56 -10.42
N GLU A 57 3.30 8.65 -10.42
CA GLU A 57 4.60 8.92 -11.00
C GLU A 57 4.51 9.18 -12.50
N GLN A 58 3.72 8.38 -13.21
CA GLN A 58 3.52 8.56 -14.64
C GLN A 58 2.80 9.87 -14.94
N LEU A 59 1.79 10.20 -14.14
CA LEU A 59 1.02 11.42 -14.31
C LEU A 59 1.90 12.67 -14.09
N ASP A 60 2.69 12.65 -13.01
CA ASP A 60 3.60 13.76 -12.70
C ASP A 60 4.67 13.92 -13.81
N LYS A 61 5.17 12.79 -14.32
CA LYS A 61 6.13 12.79 -15.39
C LYS A 61 5.54 13.36 -16.68
N ALA A 62 4.30 12.98 -16.99
CA ALA A 62 3.60 13.45 -18.18
C ALA A 62 3.31 14.95 -18.10
N THR A 63 3.06 15.49 -16.92
CA THR A 63 2.81 16.92 -16.71
C THR A 63 4.09 17.69 -16.37
N LYS A 64 5.24 17.02 -16.37
CA LYS A 64 6.55 17.60 -16.06
C LYS A 64 6.62 18.19 -14.65
N GLN A 65 5.88 17.60 -13.72
CA GLN A 65 5.91 18.00 -12.32
C GLN A 65 6.75 17.00 -11.51
N GLN A 66 7.31 17.47 -10.41
CA GLN A 66 8.08 16.58 -9.55
C GLN A 66 7.13 15.77 -8.67
N PRO A 67 7.44 14.47 -8.43
CA PRO A 67 6.62 13.65 -7.57
C PRO A 67 6.45 14.26 -6.19
N GLY A 68 5.21 14.29 -5.71
CA GLY A 68 4.88 14.83 -4.41
C GLY A 68 4.70 16.35 -4.37
N PHE A 69 5.04 17.06 -5.44
CA PHE A 69 4.89 18.52 -5.52
C PHE A 69 3.94 18.95 -6.63
N SER A 70 3.18 18.01 -7.17
CA SER A 70 2.26 18.27 -8.26
C SER A 70 0.89 18.71 -7.75
N ASP A 71 0.02 19.10 -8.68
CA ASP A 71 -1.38 19.39 -8.38
C ASP A 71 -2.18 18.10 -8.08
N ASN A 72 -1.53 16.93 -8.21
CA ASN A 72 -2.16 15.62 -8.00
C ASN A 72 -2.03 15.15 -6.55
N GLN A 73 -2.15 16.05 -5.59
CA GLN A 73 -1.95 15.73 -4.17
C GLN A 73 -2.96 14.71 -3.62
N ASP A 74 -4.17 14.69 -4.16
CA ASP A 74 -5.18 13.72 -3.72
C ASP A 74 -4.72 12.28 -3.99
N GLY A 75 -4.11 12.05 -5.17
CA GLY A 75 -3.57 10.74 -5.50
C GLY A 75 -2.38 10.37 -4.63
N TRP A 76 -1.48 11.31 -4.40
CA TRP A 76 -0.33 11.07 -3.52
C TRP A 76 -0.76 10.85 -2.07
N GLN A 77 -1.87 11.48 -1.65
CA GLN A 77 -2.41 11.24 -0.32
C GLN A 77 -2.87 9.79 -0.16
N VAL A 78 -3.46 9.19 -1.19
CA VAL A 78 -3.82 7.78 -1.18
C VAL A 78 -2.59 6.91 -0.98
N VAL A 79 -1.49 7.21 -1.68
CA VAL A 79 -0.22 6.49 -1.52
C VAL A 79 0.28 6.60 -0.08
N ARG A 80 0.29 7.80 0.48
CA ARG A 80 0.73 8.02 1.87
C ARG A 80 -0.14 7.24 2.86
N ASN A 81 -1.44 7.20 2.62
CA ASN A 81 -2.36 6.46 3.49
C ASN A 81 -2.07 4.96 3.49
N GLY A 82 -1.75 4.39 2.32
CA GLY A 82 -1.36 2.99 2.21
C GLY A 82 -0.05 2.71 2.94
N ILE A 83 0.94 3.56 2.75
CA ILE A 83 2.23 3.42 3.42
C ILE A 83 2.07 3.53 4.94
N ASN A 84 1.27 4.48 5.41
CA ASN A 84 1.03 4.66 6.84
C ASN A 84 0.34 3.45 7.45
N PHE A 85 -0.57 2.80 6.71
CA PHE A 85 -1.20 1.56 7.15
C PHE A 85 -0.14 0.49 7.43
N PHE A 86 0.81 0.30 6.52
CA PHE A 86 1.86 -0.69 6.70
C PHE A 86 2.79 -0.32 7.85
N ARG A 87 3.16 0.93 7.98
CA ARG A 87 4.02 1.37 9.08
C ARG A 87 3.37 1.16 10.45
N LYS A 88 2.06 1.27 10.51
CA LYS A 88 1.31 1.11 11.75
C LYS A 88 1.10 -0.35 12.12
N TYR A 89 0.75 -1.19 11.15
CA TYR A 89 0.28 -2.55 11.42
C TYR A 89 1.26 -3.63 10.98
N PHE A 90 2.08 -3.36 9.99
CA PHE A 90 2.99 -4.33 9.38
C PHE A 90 4.35 -3.69 9.13
N ALA A 91 4.90 -3.08 10.17
CA ALA A 91 6.15 -2.32 10.05
C ALA A 91 7.31 -3.17 9.53
N LYS A 92 7.41 -4.43 9.96
CA LYS A 92 8.46 -5.34 9.52
C LYS A 92 8.31 -5.65 8.03
N GLU A 93 7.09 -5.96 7.62
CA GLU A 93 6.77 -6.27 6.23
C GLU A 93 6.95 -5.05 5.35
N TYR A 94 6.66 -3.87 5.88
CA TYR A 94 6.90 -2.62 5.17
C TYR A 94 8.38 -2.47 4.81
N MET A 95 9.28 -2.76 5.74
CA MET A 95 10.71 -2.65 5.49
C MET A 95 11.15 -3.63 4.41
N ASP A 96 10.57 -4.82 4.38
CA ASP A 96 10.95 -5.84 3.40
C ASP A 96 10.37 -5.56 2.01
N LEU A 97 9.19 -4.96 1.92
CA LEU A 97 8.48 -4.79 0.66
C LEU A 97 8.60 -3.40 0.05
N LEU A 98 8.63 -2.35 0.88
CA LEU A 98 8.55 -0.97 0.40
C LEU A 98 9.84 -0.20 0.56
N ASP A 99 10.77 -0.76 1.27
CA ASP A 99 12.10 -0.23 1.42
C ASP A 99 13.07 -1.02 0.54
#